data_7697221491070d0c71a4133ea2234eb8
#
_entry.id   7697221491070d0c71a4133ea2234eb8
#
_cell.length_a   1.000
_cell.length_b   1.000
_cell.length_c   1.000
_cell.angle_alpha   90.00
_cell.angle_beta   90.00
_cell.angle_gamma   90.00
#
_symmetry.space_group_name_H-M   'P 1'
#
loop_
_entity.id
_entity.type
_entity.pdbx_description
1 polymer ?
#
loop_
_entity_poly.entity_id
_entity_poly.type
_entity_poly.pdbx_seq_one_letter_code
_entity_poly.pdbx_strand_id
1 'polypeptide(L)'
;MSSDESVFATASHADWAQMVTKLLGGAPPESLNRRDEDGLAVSVLYPIDPSVGTRARLMPQIPQAPADRVRYGWDICQPIRLADLQDATVKAANTHILAALESGASSLWLSSDQDIAPVLPALFDRVVLPAITVIIDTPAAADDVLRAVQALYGEEPLSLCFTHSPLCSSSIAAGLALADNLEHPDNLDLTGIFMADGWALHNQGHTTIAELAAVLAGVAAILRAGHSEIHDLAT
;
A
#
# COMPACT_ATOMS: atom_id res chain seq x y z
N MET A 1 28.15 -25.17 -23.31
CA MET A 1 27.67 -24.29 -22.23
C MET A 1 27.77 -25.11 -20.97
N SER A 2 28.72 -24.78 -20.13
CA SER A 2 29.11 -25.52 -18.93
C SER A 2 28.00 -25.44 -17.88
N SER A 3 27.54 -26.64 -17.45
CA SER A 3 26.68 -26.76 -16.26
C SER A 3 27.44 -26.20 -15.06
N ASP A 4 26.82 -25.25 -14.40
CA ASP A 4 27.26 -24.67 -13.14
C ASP A 4 27.22 -25.80 -12.08
N GLU A 5 28.32 -26.49 -11.89
CA GLU A 5 28.49 -27.42 -10.79
C GLU A 5 28.47 -26.60 -9.50
N SER A 6 27.40 -26.73 -8.70
CA SER A 6 27.34 -26.08 -7.41
C SER A 6 28.55 -26.51 -6.56
N VAL A 7 29.38 -25.55 -6.19
CA VAL A 7 30.60 -25.74 -5.39
C VAL A 7 30.30 -26.34 -4.01
N PHE A 8 29.03 -26.31 -3.60
CA PHE A 8 28.57 -26.79 -2.30
C PHE A 8 27.71 -28.07 -2.46
N ALA A 9 27.97 -29.06 -1.61
CA ALA A 9 27.12 -30.24 -1.50
C ALA A 9 25.71 -29.84 -1.09
N THR A 10 24.71 -30.44 -1.74
CA THR A 10 23.29 -30.23 -1.40
C THR A 10 23.02 -30.84 -0.02
N ALA A 11 22.73 -30.03 0.98
CA ALA A 11 22.33 -30.49 2.31
C ALA A 11 20.83 -30.86 2.33
N SER A 12 20.50 -31.98 2.94
CA SER A 12 19.10 -32.40 3.15
C SER A 12 18.56 -31.83 4.48
N HIS A 13 17.22 -31.83 4.63
CA HIS A 13 16.59 -31.50 5.91
C HIS A 13 17.06 -32.44 7.05
N ALA A 14 17.32 -33.73 6.72
CA ALA A 14 17.83 -34.70 7.69
C ALA A 14 19.25 -34.35 8.18
N ASP A 15 20.13 -33.91 7.28
CA ASP A 15 21.48 -33.47 7.64
C ASP A 15 21.44 -32.24 8.55
N TRP A 16 20.57 -31.29 8.24
CA TRP A 16 20.32 -30.12 9.08
C TRP A 16 19.80 -30.53 10.47
N ALA A 17 18.78 -31.38 10.55
CA ALA A 17 18.21 -31.84 11.80
C ALA A 17 19.23 -32.56 12.69
N GLN A 18 20.07 -33.41 12.08
CA GLN A 18 21.14 -34.09 12.80
C GLN A 18 22.20 -33.12 13.35
N MET A 19 22.58 -32.12 12.57
CA MET A 19 23.53 -31.10 13.01
C MET A 19 22.98 -30.26 14.15
N VAL A 20 21.72 -29.83 14.06
CA VAL A 20 21.04 -29.03 15.09
C VAL A 20 20.90 -29.84 16.37
N THR A 21 20.47 -31.12 16.29
CA THR A 21 20.38 -32.01 17.45
C THR A 21 21.74 -32.15 18.16
N LYS A 22 22.82 -32.27 17.39
CA LYS A 22 24.17 -32.31 17.96
C LYS A 22 24.56 -31.02 18.68
N LEU A 23 24.23 -29.87 18.09
CA LEU A 23 24.49 -28.54 18.71
C LEU A 23 23.67 -28.30 19.97
N LEU A 24 22.45 -28.86 20.03
CA LEU A 24 21.56 -28.79 21.20
C LEU A 24 21.84 -29.84 22.27
N GLY A 25 22.97 -30.56 22.16
CA GLY A 25 23.33 -31.59 23.16
C GLY A 25 22.37 -32.79 23.20
N GLY A 26 21.71 -33.10 22.08
CA GLY A 26 20.78 -34.22 21.92
C GLY A 26 19.30 -33.83 21.94
N ALA A 27 18.97 -32.57 22.21
CA ALA A 27 17.57 -32.12 22.12
C ALA A 27 17.11 -32.02 20.67
N PRO A 28 15.86 -32.36 20.33
CA PRO A 28 15.35 -32.32 18.97
C PRO A 28 15.21 -30.87 18.47
N PRO A 29 15.33 -30.60 17.15
CA PRO A 29 15.13 -29.27 16.58
C PRO A 29 13.80 -28.60 16.92
N GLU A 30 12.76 -29.38 17.10
CA GLU A 30 11.40 -28.92 17.46
C GLU A 30 11.36 -28.25 18.84
N SER A 31 12.39 -28.48 19.69
CA SER A 31 12.54 -27.76 20.97
C SER A 31 12.79 -26.27 20.79
N LEU A 32 13.19 -25.83 19.61
CA LEU A 32 13.37 -24.42 19.23
C LEU A 32 12.09 -23.79 18.66
N ASN A 33 11.05 -24.58 18.43
CA ASN A 33 9.78 -24.05 17.96
C ASN A 33 9.20 -23.12 19.03
N ARG A 34 8.61 -22.04 18.55
CA ARG A 34 7.96 -21.04 19.42
C ARG A 34 6.48 -20.92 19.05
N ARG A 35 5.73 -20.32 19.93
CA ARG A 35 4.39 -19.82 19.59
C ARG A 35 4.47 -18.32 19.40
N ASP A 36 3.76 -17.83 18.41
CA ASP A 36 3.57 -16.40 18.25
C ASP A 36 2.51 -15.84 19.23
N GLU A 37 2.21 -14.57 19.12
CA GLU A 37 1.27 -13.86 19.99
C GLU A 37 -0.17 -14.35 19.84
N ASP A 38 -0.51 -14.91 18.66
CA ASP A 38 -1.81 -15.53 18.37
C ASP A 38 -1.87 -17.01 18.75
N GLY A 39 -0.77 -17.55 19.31
CA GLY A 39 -0.67 -18.95 19.75
C GLY A 39 -0.36 -19.94 18.61
N LEU A 40 -0.07 -19.47 17.40
CA LEU A 40 0.33 -20.32 16.29
C LEU A 40 1.72 -20.90 16.52
N ALA A 41 1.89 -22.17 16.18
CA ALA A 41 3.19 -22.81 16.23
C ALA A 41 4.07 -22.33 15.06
N VAL A 42 5.19 -21.71 15.38
CA VAL A 42 6.20 -21.28 14.42
C VAL A 42 7.38 -22.22 14.49
N SER A 43 7.61 -22.98 13.42
CA SER A 43 8.75 -23.88 13.31
C SER A 43 10.04 -23.12 13.09
N VAL A 44 11.15 -23.67 13.59
CA VAL A 44 12.48 -23.07 13.42
C VAL A 44 12.96 -23.12 11.97
N LEU A 45 12.45 -24.07 11.18
CA LEU A 45 12.74 -24.19 9.76
C LEU A 45 11.49 -24.69 9.01
N TYR A 46 11.21 -24.09 7.87
CA TYR A 46 10.20 -24.54 6.91
C TYR A 46 10.93 -25.01 5.64
N PRO A 47 11.14 -26.32 5.47
CA PRO A 47 11.77 -26.81 4.26
C PRO A 47 10.86 -26.57 3.06
N ILE A 48 11.44 -26.32 1.90
CA ILE A 48 10.70 -26.27 0.63
C ILE A 48 10.15 -27.67 0.37
N ASP A 49 8.85 -27.83 0.40
CA ASP A 49 8.19 -29.06 0.02
C ASP A 49 8.08 -29.12 -1.52
N PRO A 50 8.82 -30.00 -2.20
CA PRO A 50 8.75 -30.11 -3.65
C PRO A 50 7.37 -30.57 -4.14
N SER A 51 6.54 -31.19 -3.27
CA SER A 51 5.17 -31.57 -3.60
C SER A 51 4.20 -30.39 -3.61
N VAL A 52 4.52 -29.31 -2.92
CA VAL A 52 3.81 -28.02 -2.96
C VAL A 52 4.13 -27.28 -4.26
N GLY A 53 4.52 -28.06 -5.28
CA GLY A 53 4.87 -27.56 -6.58
C GLY A 53 3.97 -26.44 -7.05
N THR A 54 4.58 -25.32 -7.36
CA THR A 54 4.03 -24.28 -8.23
C THR A 54 2.87 -23.42 -7.69
N ARG A 55 2.47 -23.50 -6.42
CA ARG A 55 1.63 -22.44 -5.83
C ARG A 55 2.30 -21.06 -5.85
N ALA A 56 3.62 -21.00 -5.96
CA ALA A 56 4.34 -19.76 -6.25
C ALA A 56 3.96 -19.12 -7.60
N ARG A 57 3.29 -19.85 -8.51
CA ARG A 57 2.71 -19.30 -9.75
C ARG A 57 1.32 -18.69 -9.55
N LEU A 58 0.75 -18.76 -8.37
CA LEU A 58 -0.46 -18.01 -8.00
C LEU A 58 -0.12 -16.64 -7.40
N MET A 59 1.10 -16.14 -7.57
CA MET A 59 1.28 -14.69 -7.48
C MET A 59 0.35 -14.09 -8.55
N PRO A 60 -0.65 -13.28 -8.16
CA PRO A 60 -1.44 -12.56 -9.14
C PRO A 60 -0.43 -11.90 -10.08
N GLN A 61 -0.62 -12.07 -11.39
CA GLN A 61 0.17 -11.28 -12.33
C GLN A 61 -0.11 -9.85 -11.92
N ILE A 62 0.91 -9.18 -11.39
CA ILE A 62 0.83 -7.75 -11.12
C ILE A 62 0.38 -7.15 -12.45
N PRO A 63 -0.79 -6.48 -12.51
CA PRO A 63 -1.23 -5.86 -13.74
C PRO A 63 -0.03 -5.06 -14.27
N GLN A 64 0.36 -5.32 -15.50
CA GLN A 64 1.47 -4.56 -16.07
C GLN A 64 1.01 -3.12 -16.04
N ALA A 65 1.67 -2.29 -15.26
CA ALA A 65 1.45 -0.86 -15.31
C ALA A 65 1.58 -0.40 -16.77
N PRO A 66 0.81 0.61 -17.20
CA PRO A 66 0.92 1.15 -18.56
C PRO A 66 2.40 1.34 -18.93
N ALA A 67 2.78 1.00 -20.15
CA ALA A 67 4.18 0.89 -20.58
C ALA A 67 4.97 2.21 -20.40
N ASP A 68 4.30 3.33 -20.31
CA ASP A 68 4.81 4.67 -20.04
C ASP A 68 5.19 4.93 -18.58
N ARG A 69 4.63 4.16 -17.62
CA ARG A 69 4.96 4.22 -16.18
C ARG A 69 5.93 3.13 -15.73
N VAL A 70 6.25 2.15 -16.56
CA VAL A 70 7.10 1.00 -16.19
C VAL A 70 8.58 1.35 -16.38
N ARG A 71 9.13 2.25 -15.57
CA ARG A 71 10.59 2.32 -15.48
C ARG A 71 11.17 1.33 -14.47
N TYR A 72 10.45 1.00 -13.40
CA TYR A 72 11.03 0.22 -12.28
C TYR A 72 10.07 -0.79 -11.62
N GLY A 73 8.85 -0.98 -12.12
CA GLY A 73 7.90 -1.97 -11.59
C GLY A 73 7.14 -1.58 -10.32
N TRP A 74 7.52 -0.50 -9.63
CA TRP A 74 6.82 0.13 -8.51
C TRP A 74 7.14 1.62 -8.40
N ASP A 75 6.28 2.37 -7.73
CA ASP A 75 6.53 3.76 -7.40
C ASP A 75 7.37 3.88 -6.13
N ILE A 76 8.26 4.88 -6.11
CA ILE A 76 8.99 5.29 -4.90
C ILE A 76 8.16 6.39 -4.25
N CYS A 77 7.45 6.03 -3.16
CA CYS A 77 6.53 6.91 -2.49
C CYS A 77 7.19 7.65 -1.34
N GLN A 78 7.16 8.99 -1.40
CA GLN A 78 7.65 9.86 -0.32
C GLN A 78 6.49 10.30 0.58
N PRO A 79 6.48 9.91 1.88
CA PRO A 79 5.50 10.43 2.81
C PRO A 79 5.82 11.87 3.20
N ILE A 80 4.78 12.72 3.18
CA ILE A 80 4.81 14.14 3.56
C ILE A 80 3.69 14.36 4.58
N ARG A 81 4.05 14.54 5.84
CA ARG A 81 3.09 14.86 6.89
C ARG A 81 3.07 16.36 7.17
N LEU A 82 1.91 16.96 7.06
CA LEU A 82 1.66 18.34 7.44
C LEU A 82 1.12 18.38 8.88
N ALA A 83 1.94 18.83 9.82
CA ALA A 83 1.56 18.94 11.23
C ALA A 83 0.58 20.11 11.46
N ASP A 84 0.70 21.16 10.66
CA ASP A 84 -0.21 22.30 10.58
C ASP A 84 -0.23 22.87 9.16
N LEU A 85 -1.09 23.83 8.90
CA LEU A 85 -1.24 24.49 7.58
C LEU A 85 -0.73 25.92 7.56
N GLN A 86 0.21 26.27 8.44
CA GLN A 86 0.86 27.58 8.42
C GLN A 86 1.76 27.71 7.19
N ASP A 87 1.87 28.91 6.64
CA ASP A 87 2.66 29.20 5.44
C ASP A 87 4.10 28.67 5.51
N ALA A 88 4.73 28.76 6.68
CA ALA A 88 6.10 28.29 6.89
C ALA A 88 6.19 26.76 6.77
N THR A 89 5.23 26.02 7.35
CA THR A 89 5.14 24.56 7.29
C THR A 89 4.86 24.09 5.86
N VAL A 90 3.89 24.70 5.18
CA VAL A 90 3.53 24.39 3.80
C VAL A 90 4.71 24.65 2.86
N LYS A 91 5.41 25.77 3.02
CA LYS A 91 6.61 26.09 2.22
C LYS A 91 7.76 25.12 2.46
N ALA A 92 7.98 24.70 3.71
CA ALA A 92 8.98 23.69 4.03
C ALA A 92 8.62 22.34 3.42
N ALA A 93 7.34 21.94 3.48
CA ALA A 93 6.83 20.73 2.85
C ALA A 93 7.00 20.76 1.31
N ASN A 94 6.66 21.87 0.65
CA ASN A 94 6.92 22.05 -0.78
C ASN A 94 8.40 21.88 -1.12
N THR A 95 9.29 22.50 -0.34
CA THR A 95 10.75 22.35 -0.54
C THR A 95 11.18 20.87 -0.41
N HIS A 96 10.62 20.15 0.57
CA HIS A 96 10.89 18.73 0.75
C HIS A 96 10.33 17.88 -0.42
N ILE A 97 9.13 18.17 -0.88
CA ILE A 97 8.52 17.53 -2.06
C ILE A 97 9.45 17.65 -3.28
N LEU A 98 9.86 18.88 -3.59
CA LEU A 98 10.74 19.13 -4.73
C LEU A 98 12.06 18.37 -4.62
N ALA A 99 12.70 18.39 -3.45
CA ALA A 99 13.94 17.66 -3.21
C ALA A 99 13.74 16.12 -3.33
N ALA A 100 12.63 15.59 -2.84
CA ALA A 100 12.31 14.16 -2.96
C ALA A 100 12.11 13.74 -4.42
N LEU A 101 11.36 14.54 -5.21
CA LEU A 101 11.14 14.28 -6.64
C LEU A 101 12.43 14.39 -7.44
N GLU A 102 13.29 15.38 -7.17
CA GLU A 102 14.62 15.50 -7.77
C GLU A 102 15.52 14.30 -7.41
N SER A 103 15.30 13.69 -6.25
CA SER A 103 16.04 12.50 -5.79
C SER A 103 15.46 11.18 -6.31
N GLY A 104 14.38 11.21 -7.10
CA GLY A 104 13.83 10.04 -7.79
C GLY A 104 12.55 9.47 -7.18
N ALA A 105 11.89 10.16 -6.24
CA ALA A 105 10.52 9.80 -5.84
C ALA A 105 9.59 9.96 -7.04
N SER A 106 8.65 9.02 -7.21
CA SER A 106 7.66 8.99 -8.29
C SER A 106 6.23 9.10 -7.79
N SER A 107 6.03 9.09 -6.48
CA SER A 107 4.75 9.32 -5.84
C SER A 107 4.90 10.04 -4.50
N LEU A 108 3.82 10.66 -4.05
CA LEU A 108 3.74 11.36 -2.78
C LEU A 108 2.59 10.82 -1.95
N TRP A 109 2.79 10.69 -0.64
CA TRP A 109 1.72 10.42 0.32
C TRP A 109 1.56 11.63 1.22
N LEU A 110 0.52 12.41 0.99
CA LEU A 110 0.20 13.60 1.77
C LEU A 110 -0.72 13.22 2.92
N SER A 111 -0.28 13.44 4.15
CA SER A 111 -1.09 13.20 5.34
C SER A 111 -1.22 14.45 6.20
N SER A 112 -2.43 14.70 6.71
CA SER A 112 -2.73 15.80 7.64
C SER A 112 -3.98 15.48 8.44
N ASP A 113 -4.07 15.98 9.66
CA ASP A 113 -5.27 15.96 10.48
C ASP A 113 -6.22 17.16 10.15
N GLN A 114 -5.86 17.98 9.16
CA GLN A 114 -6.58 19.19 8.73
C GLN A 114 -6.94 19.10 7.24
N ASP A 115 -7.91 19.92 6.81
CA ASP A 115 -8.24 20.06 5.40
C ASP A 115 -7.13 20.77 4.64
N ILE A 116 -6.45 20.04 3.74
CA ILE A 116 -5.33 20.55 2.95
C ILE A 116 -5.75 21.22 1.63
N ALA A 117 -7.01 21.11 1.21
CA ALA A 117 -7.44 21.65 -0.08
C ALA A 117 -7.06 23.16 -0.26
N PRO A 118 -7.19 24.04 0.73
CA PRO A 118 -6.82 25.45 0.59
C PRO A 118 -5.33 25.71 0.38
N VAL A 119 -4.45 24.81 0.82
CA VAL A 119 -3.00 24.98 0.76
C VAL A 119 -2.35 24.23 -0.40
N LEU A 120 -3.08 23.40 -1.12
CA LEU A 120 -2.57 22.65 -2.27
C LEU A 120 -1.86 23.52 -3.32
N PRO A 121 -2.33 24.74 -3.66
CA PRO A 121 -1.63 25.60 -4.59
C PRO A 121 -0.20 25.96 -4.15
N ALA A 122 0.00 26.23 -2.86
CA ALA A 122 1.32 26.53 -2.32
C ALA A 122 2.17 25.27 -2.11
N LEU A 123 1.52 24.16 -1.75
CA LEU A 123 2.17 22.86 -1.54
C LEU A 123 2.73 22.29 -2.84
N PHE A 124 2.01 22.46 -3.95
CA PHE A 124 2.40 21.98 -5.27
C PHE A 124 3.06 23.04 -6.15
N ASP A 125 3.50 24.17 -5.59
CA ASP A 125 4.23 25.15 -6.37
C ASP A 125 5.44 24.50 -7.06
N ARG A 126 5.53 24.64 -8.38
CA ARG A 126 6.53 24.03 -9.28
C ARG A 126 6.57 22.48 -9.32
N VAL A 127 5.60 21.80 -8.75
CA VAL A 127 5.48 20.34 -8.86
C VAL A 127 4.78 19.97 -10.17
N VAL A 128 5.29 19.00 -10.90
CA VAL A 128 4.68 18.49 -12.13
C VAL A 128 3.81 17.28 -11.78
N LEU A 129 2.58 17.54 -11.29
CA LEU A 129 1.66 16.47 -10.85
C LEU A 129 1.34 15.43 -11.93
N PRO A 130 1.19 15.77 -13.23
CA PRO A 130 0.97 14.77 -14.27
C PRO A 130 2.05 13.67 -14.36
N ALA A 131 3.22 13.92 -13.80
CA ALA A 131 4.34 12.97 -13.82
C ALA A 131 4.37 12.00 -12.63
N ILE A 132 3.49 12.18 -11.63
CA ILE A 132 3.54 11.43 -10.36
C ILE A 132 2.15 10.98 -9.92
N THR A 133 2.09 9.99 -9.02
CA THR A 133 0.87 9.63 -8.29
C THR A 133 0.85 10.35 -6.94
N VAL A 134 -0.31 10.90 -6.56
CA VAL A 134 -0.48 11.52 -5.23
C VAL A 134 -1.52 10.77 -4.42
N ILE A 135 -1.12 10.33 -3.24
CA ILE A 135 -1.99 9.70 -2.25
C ILE A 135 -2.41 10.77 -1.24
N ILE A 136 -3.71 10.94 -1.06
CA ILE A 136 -4.32 11.95 -0.19
C ILE A 136 -4.91 11.27 1.05
N ASP A 137 -4.34 11.56 2.19
CA ASP A 137 -4.72 11.02 3.50
C ASP A 137 -5.04 12.19 4.46
N THR A 138 -6.23 12.75 4.28
CA THR A 138 -6.69 13.90 5.06
C THR A 138 -8.20 13.86 5.26
N PRO A 139 -8.74 14.58 6.28
CA PRO A 139 -10.17 14.70 6.47
C PRO A 139 -10.87 15.59 5.43
N ALA A 140 -10.11 16.19 4.49
CA ALA A 140 -10.66 17.02 3.43
C ALA A 140 -11.69 16.23 2.61
N ALA A 141 -12.77 16.89 2.21
CA ALA A 141 -13.68 16.31 1.25
C ALA A 141 -12.93 16.09 -0.08
N ALA A 142 -13.04 14.89 -0.64
CA ALA A 142 -12.34 14.56 -1.88
C ALA A 142 -12.71 15.52 -3.02
N ASP A 143 -13.96 15.97 -3.11
CA ASP A 143 -14.43 16.96 -4.08
C ASP A 143 -13.70 18.31 -3.94
N ASP A 144 -13.34 18.73 -2.73
CA ASP A 144 -12.61 19.98 -2.50
C ASP A 144 -11.17 19.86 -2.96
N VAL A 145 -10.54 18.70 -2.69
CA VAL A 145 -9.20 18.37 -3.18
C VAL A 145 -9.19 18.31 -4.72
N LEU A 146 -10.14 17.58 -5.31
CA LEU A 146 -10.26 17.47 -6.76
C LEU A 146 -10.42 18.83 -7.43
N ARG A 147 -11.34 19.67 -6.92
CA ARG A 147 -11.53 21.04 -7.43
C ARG A 147 -10.26 21.89 -7.31
N ALA A 148 -9.56 21.79 -6.19
CA ALA A 148 -8.32 22.54 -6.00
C ALA A 148 -7.23 22.08 -6.98
N VAL A 149 -7.07 20.77 -7.17
CA VAL A 149 -6.08 20.20 -8.11
C VAL A 149 -6.43 20.52 -9.56
N GLN A 150 -7.70 20.38 -9.95
CA GLN A 150 -8.18 20.73 -11.29
C GLN A 150 -7.98 22.24 -11.60
N ALA A 151 -8.20 23.09 -10.61
CA ALA A 151 -7.94 24.54 -10.78
C ALA A 151 -6.46 24.86 -11.06
N LEU A 152 -5.54 24.01 -10.59
CA LEU A 152 -4.10 24.19 -10.80
C LEU A 152 -3.61 23.63 -12.14
N TYR A 153 -4.14 22.50 -12.59
CA TYR A 153 -3.59 21.73 -13.71
C TYR A 153 -4.57 21.59 -14.89
N GLY A 154 -5.80 22.07 -14.74
CA GLY A 154 -6.79 22.05 -15.83
C GLY A 154 -7.11 20.65 -16.31
N GLU A 155 -6.93 20.43 -17.63
CA GLU A 155 -7.20 19.14 -18.32
C GLU A 155 -5.97 18.22 -18.38
N GLU A 156 -4.87 18.55 -17.72
CA GLU A 156 -3.70 17.68 -17.69
C GLU A 156 -4.02 16.35 -16.97
N PRO A 157 -3.47 15.21 -17.46
CA PRO A 157 -3.74 13.91 -16.84
C PRO A 157 -3.16 13.84 -15.42
N LEU A 158 -3.98 13.45 -14.46
CA LEU A 158 -3.60 13.37 -13.05
C LEU A 158 -3.86 11.97 -12.50
N SER A 159 -2.98 11.51 -11.62
CA SER A 159 -3.13 10.25 -10.90
C SER A 159 -3.26 10.51 -9.40
N LEU A 160 -4.46 10.27 -8.86
CA LEU A 160 -4.78 10.48 -7.46
C LEU A 160 -5.25 9.18 -6.80
N CYS A 161 -4.98 9.05 -5.51
CA CYS A 161 -5.50 7.99 -4.66
C CYS A 161 -5.97 8.61 -3.33
N PHE A 162 -7.15 8.22 -2.87
CA PHE A 162 -7.65 8.60 -1.55
C PHE A 162 -7.54 7.42 -0.59
N THR A 163 -7.44 7.71 0.72
CA THR A 163 -7.25 6.69 1.76
C THR A 163 -8.46 6.56 2.67
N HIS A 164 -9.67 6.51 2.10
CA HIS A 164 -10.86 6.25 2.91
C HIS A 164 -10.74 4.90 3.62
N SER A 165 -10.83 4.92 4.96
CA SER A 165 -10.69 3.69 5.75
C SER A 165 -11.93 2.80 5.62
N PRO A 166 -11.81 1.56 5.18
CA PRO A 166 -12.94 0.63 5.12
C PRO A 166 -13.39 0.10 6.48
N LEU A 167 -12.68 0.48 7.55
CA LEU A 167 -13.01 0.11 8.93
C LEU A 167 -13.96 1.11 9.61
N CYS A 168 -14.29 2.21 8.93
CA CYS A 168 -15.19 3.25 9.42
C CYS A 168 -16.38 3.42 8.48
N SER A 169 -17.61 3.27 8.99
CA SER A 169 -18.83 3.33 8.18
C SER A 169 -19.04 4.70 7.51
N SER A 170 -18.68 5.80 8.18
CA SER A 170 -18.74 7.14 7.58
C SER A 170 -17.72 7.32 6.46
N SER A 171 -16.56 6.73 6.59
CA SER A 171 -15.52 6.75 5.57
C SER A 171 -15.90 5.89 4.35
N ILE A 172 -16.57 4.75 4.57
CA ILE A 172 -17.13 3.94 3.48
C ILE A 172 -18.19 4.75 2.71
N ALA A 173 -19.12 5.37 3.41
CA ALA A 173 -20.15 6.20 2.77
C ALA A 173 -19.56 7.36 1.96
N ALA A 174 -18.55 8.05 2.51
CA ALA A 174 -17.84 9.12 1.80
C ALA A 174 -17.11 8.62 0.55
N GLY A 175 -16.43 7.47 0.64
CA GLY A 175 -15.72 6.90 -0.50
C GLY A 175 -16.66 6.39 -1.59
N LEU A 176 -17.81 5.80 -1.25
CA LEU A 176 -18.83 5.40 -2.22
C LEU A 176 -19.46 6.63 -2.88
N ALA A 177 -19.83 7.66 -2.11
CA ALA A 177 -20.36 8.90 -2.66
C ALA A 177 -19.35 9.58 -3.61
N LEU A 178 -18.05 9.49 -3.31
CA LEU A 178 -17.02 9.95 -4.22
C LEU A 178 -17.01 9.14 -5.52
N ALA A 179 -17.12 7.82 -5.44
CA ALA A 179 -17.17 6.96 -6.61
C ALA A 179 -18.37 7.27 -7.52
N ASP A 180 -19.55 7.54 -6.92
CA ASP A 180 -20.78 7.81 -7.64
C ASP A 180 -20.83 9.22 -8.26
N ASN A 181 -20.26 10.21 -7.55
CA ASN A 181 -20.31 11.61 -7.99
C ASN A 181 -19.17 11.98 -8.95
N LEU A 182 -18.21 11.09 -9.15
CA LEU A 182 -17.20 11.29 -10.14
C LEU A 182 -17.80 11.13 -11.55
N GLU A 183 -18.37 12.21 -12.07
CA GLU A 183 -18.28 12.42 -13.51
C GLU A 183 -16.78 12.50 -13.80
N HIS A 184 -16.19 11.35 -14.18
CA HIS A 184 -14.77 11.24 -14.42
C HIS A 184 -14.40 12.23 -15.52
N PRO A 185 -13.71 13.34 -15.21
CA PRO A 185 -13.05 14.03 -16.29
C PRO A 185 -12.06 13.04 -16.90
N ASP A 186 -12.07 12.90 -18.23
CA ASP A 186 -11.23 11.93 -18.98
C ASP A 186 -9.74 12.00 -18.62
N ASN A 187 -9.33 13.06 -17.93
CA ASN A 187 -7.97 13.34 -17.50
C ASN A 187 -7.64 12.90 -16.07
N LEU A 188 -8.57 12.34 -15.30
CA LEU A 188 -8.34 11.94 -13.92
C LEU A 188 -8.28 10.41 -13.78
N ASP A 189 -7.11 9.89 -13.46
CA ASP A 189 -6.90 8.49 -13.09
C ASP A 189 -7.00 8.36 -11.56
N LEU A 190 -8.16 7.90 -11.07
CA LEU A 190 -8.33 7.53 -9.67
C LEU A 190 -7.82 6.12 -9.45
N THR A 191 -6.58 6.02 -8.99
CA THR A 191 -5.92 4.75 -8.74
C THR A 191 -6.42 4.03 -7.48
N GLY A 192 -7.15 4.72 -6.59
CA GLY A 192 -7.76 4.14 -5.41
C GLY A 192 -8.61 5.15 -4.61
N ILE A 193 -9.68 4.63 -4.01
CA ILE A 193 -10.58 5.40 -3.14
C ILE A 193 -10.50 4.89 -1.71
N PHE A 194 -10.28 3.58 -1.53
CA PHE A 194 -10.20 2.95 -0.22
C PHE A 194 -8.82 2.37 0.04
N MET A 195 -8.36 2.55 1.27
CA MET A 195 -7.13 1.93 1.76
C MET A 195 -7.41 1.14 3.05
N ALA A 196 -7.26 -0.18 2.99
CA ALA A 196 -7.27 -1.04 4.16
C ALA A 196 -5.86 -1.08 4.75
N ASP A 197 -5.57 -0.17 5.68
CA ASP A 197 -4.24 0.03 6.24
C ASP A 197 -3.99 -0.91 7.44
N GLY A 198 -3.39 -2.07 7.17
CA GLY A 198 -2.93 -3.00 8.20
C GLY A 198 -1.74 -2.43 9.01
N TRP A 199 -0.91 -1.58 8.42
CA TRP A 199 0.24 -1.00 9.10
C TRP A 199 -0.16 -0.04 10.22
N ALA A 200 -1.26 0.71 10.05
CA ALA A 200 -1.81 1.55 11.12
C ALA A 200 -2.23 0.71 12.32
N LEU A 201 -2.80 -0.48 12.09
CA LEU A 201 -3.17 -1.43 13.15
C LEU A 201 -1.94 -2.02 13.82
N HIS A 202 -0.91 -2.38 13.05
CA HIS A 202 0.37 -2.84 13.57
C HIS A 202 0.98 -1.83 14.55
N ASN A 203 1.02 -0.56 14.18
CA ASN A 203 1.54 0.51 15.03
C ASN A 203 0.72 0.75 16.32
N GLN A 204 -0.51 0.28 16.37
CA GLN A 204 -1.36 0.28 17.58
C GLN A 204 -1.14 -0.96 18.45
N GLY A 205 -0.25 -1.88 18.05
CA GLY A 205 0.10 -3.09 18.80
C GLY A 205 -0.83 -4.27 18.52
N HIS A 206 -1.54 -4.29 17.42
CA HIS A 206 -2.32 -5.46 17.01
C HIS A 206 -1.42 -6.59 16.51
N THR A 207 -1.88 -7.83 16.68
CA THR A 207 -1.19 -9.02 16.17
C THR A 207 -1.38 -9.15 14.66
N THR A 208 -0.49 -9.88 13.99
CA THR A 208 -0.56 -10.11 12.54
C THR A 208 -1.91 -10.71 12.09
N ILE A 209 -2.50 -11.60 12.89
CA ILE A 209 -3.83 -12.16 12.59
C ILE A 209 -4.91 -11.09 12.70
N ALA A 210 -4.85 -10.25 13.75
CA ALA A 210 -5.81 -9.16 13.92
C ALA A 210 -5.72 -8.14 12.78
N GLU A 211 -4.51 -7.80 12.33
CA GLU A 211 -4.28 -6.94 11.15
C GLU A 211 -4.93 -7.52 9.89
N LEU A 212 -4.62 -8.79 9.57
CA LEU A 212 -5.20 -9.46 8.40
C LEU A 212 -6.72 -9.59 8.49
N ALA A 213 -7.25 -9.93 9.67
CA ALA A 213 -8.69 -10.03 9.89
C ALA A 213 -9.38 -8.67 9.69
N ALA A 214 -8.79 -7.59 10.17
CA ALA A 214 -9.33 -6.23 10.00
C ALA A 214 -9.31 -5.79 8.52
N VAL A 215 -8.21 -6.03 7.81
CA VAL A 215 -8.11 -5.74 6.36
C VAL A 215 -9.20 -6.51 5.59
N LEU A 216 -9.35 -7.81 5.83
CA LEU A 216 -10.39 -8.61 5.18
C LEU A 216 -11.81 -8.18 5.56
N ALA A 217 -12.04 -7.81 6.82
CA ALA A 217 -13.32 -7.28 7.29
C ALA A 217 -13.65 -5.95 6.60
N GLY A 218 -12.65 -5.09 6.42
CA GLY A 218 -12.78 -3.83 5.69
C GLY A 218 -13.20 -4.04 4.24
N VAL A 219 -12.52 -4.93 3.51
CA VAL A 219 -12.92 -5.30 2.14
C VAL A 219 -14.34 -5.83 2.10
N ALA A 220 -14.71 -6.73 3.03
CA ALA A 220 -16.07 -7.27 3.10
C ALA A 220 -17.12 -6.18 3.42
N ALA A 221 -16.75 -5.16 4.20
CA ALA A 221 -17.64 -4.03 4.51
C ALA A 221 -17.91 -3.17 3.27
N ILE A 222 -16.88 -2.84 2.47
CA ILE A 222 -17.03 -2.12 1.19
C ILE A 222 -17.94 -2.91 0.25
N LEU A 223 -17.67 -4.21 0.05
CA LEU A 223 -18.46 -5.05 -0.84
C LEU A 223 -19.93 -5.14 -0.41
N ARG A 224 -20.22 -5.18 0.89
CA ARG A 224 -21.61 -5.18 1.39
C ARG A 224 -22.30 -3.84 1.19
N ALA A 225 -21.58 -2.74 1.40
CA ALA A 225 -22.14 -1.40 1.24
C ALA A 225 -22.40 -1.08 -0.24
N GLY A 226 -21.48 -1.48 -1.14
CA GLY A 226 -21.61 -1.26 -2.59
C GLY A 226 -22.49 -2.29 -3.31
N HIS A 227 -22.94 -3.37 -2.65
CA HIS A 227 -23.69 -4.45 -3.32
C HIS A 227 -25.09 -4.06 -3.78
N SER A 228 -25.64 -2.94 -3.30
CA SER A 228 -26.87 -2.37 -3.84
C SER A 228 -26.64 -1.62 -5.16
N GLU A 229 -25.40 -1.23 -5.48
CA GLU A 229 -25.05 -0.34 -6.60
C GLU A 229 -24.18 -1.00 -7.66
N ILE A 230 -23.34 -2.00 -7.28
CA ILE A 230 -22.50 -2.75 -8.23
C ILE A 230 -23.32 -3.55 -9.27
N HIS A 231 -24.59 -3.80 -9.01
CA HIS A 231 -25.45 -4.53 -9.95
C HIS A 231 -25.73 -3.70 -11.23
N ASP A 232 -25.63 -2.38 -11.18
CA ASP A 232 -25.88 -1.50 -12.32
C ASP A 232 -24.61 -1.22 -13.16
N LEU A 233 -23.40 -1.54 -12.63
CA LEU A 233 -22.15 -1.39 -13.36
C LEU A 233 -21.76 -2.63 -14.18
N ALA A 234 -22.51 -3.72 -14.09
CA ALA A 234 -22.24 -4.99 -14.78
C ALA A 234 -23.17 -5.24 -16.00
N THR A 235 -23.99 -4.26 -16.39
CA THR A 235 -24.83 -4.26 -17.59
C THR A 235 -24.38 -3.21 -18.58
#